data_2dd1214d3e7e0fc66a534160b9359b3a
#
_entry.id   2dd1214d3e7e0fc66a534160b9359b3a
#
_cell.length_a   1.000
_cell.length_b   1.000
_cell.length_c   1.000
_cell.angle_alpha   90.00
_cell.angle_beta   90.00
_cell.angle_gamma   90.00
#
_symmetry.space_group_name_H-M   'P 1'
#
loop_
_entity.id
_entity.type
_entity.pdbx_description
1 polymer ?
#
loop_
_entity_poly.entity_id
_entity_poly.type
_entity_poly.pdbx_seq_one_letter_code
_entity_poly.pdbx_strand_id
1 'polypeptide(L)'
;MGLETRLAKFQQDVADFEEQIANYRIAKKNSDNLIIKYKEQQMNVRNNREFDAISKEIELQGIEMEIADKRIKEIDFKVLNKNDEIAGVESNLFERKKDLEIKQTELQVIIAESEEDEQKSLKDREKAVKMVDERLFKSYTKLRDNARNGLAVVLVKRGACR
;
A
#
# COMPACT_ATOMS: atom_id res chain seq x y z
N MET A 1 -0.32 -0.66 8.83
CA MET A 1 -0.72 -0.88 7.43
C MET A 1 0.37 -0.38 6.52
N GLY A 2 0.84 -1.21 5.58
CA GLY A 2 1.83 -0.80 4.58
C GLY A 2 1.24 0.20 3.57
N LEU A 3 2.12 0.95 2.89
CA LEU A 3 1.69 1.92 1.87
C LEU A 3 0.93 1.25 0.73
N GLU A 4 1.33 0.04 0.33
CA GLU A 4 0.66 -0.73 -0.73
C GLU A 4 -0.75 -1.16 -0.33
N THR A 5 -0.95 -1.59 0.91
CA THR A 5 -2.29 -1.94 1.42
C THR A 5 -3.20 -0.72 1.48
N ARG A 6 -2.63 0.46 1.80
CA ARG A 6 -3.36 1.72 1.81
C ARG A 6 -3.75 2.16 0.40
N LEU A 7 -2.83 2.01 -0.56
CA LEU A 7 -3.09 2.30 -1.96
C LEU A 7 -4.23 1.44 -2.51
N ALA A 8 -4.15 0.11 -2.29
CA ALA A 8 -5.19 -0.83 -2.73
C ALA A 8 -6.56 -0.48 -2.13
N LYS A 9 -6.60 -0.08 -0.85
CA LYS A 9 -7.85 0.35 -0.21
C LYS A 9 -8.42 1.61 -0.86
N PHE A 10 -7.59 2.61 -1.15
CA PHE A 10 -8.06 3.85 -1.78
C PHE A 10 -8.56 3.61 -3.21
N GLN A 11 -7.89 2.72 -3.97
CA GLN A 11 -8.35 2.31 -5.29
C GLN A 11 -9.72 1.59 -5.22
N GLN A 12 -9.92 0.76 -4.20
CA GLN A 12 -11.22 0.13 -3.96
C GLN A 12 -12.30 1.17 -3.61
N ASP A 13 -11.99 2.13 -2.72
CA ASP A 13 -12.91 3.22 -2.36
C ASP A 13 -13.35 4.01 -3.62
N VAL A 14 -12.42 4.28 -4.56
CA VAL A 14 -12.75 4.97 -5.83
C VAL A 14 -13.65 4.10 -6.70
N ALA A 15 -13.37 2.81 -6.85
CA ALA A 15 -14.21 1.90 -7.62
C ALA A 15 -15.65 1.82 -7.05
N ASP A 16 -15.77 1.77 -5.72
CA ASP A 16 -17.07 1.77 -5.04
C ASP A 16 -17.84 3.09 -5.28
N PHE A 17 -17.14 4.23 -5.32
CA PHE A 17 -17.76 5.52 -5.66
C PHE A 17 -18.18 5.60 -7.13
N GLU A 18 -17.40 5.08 -8.06
CA GLU A 18 -17.76 5.01 -9.47
C GLU A 18 -18.98 4.12 -9.71
N GLU A 19 -19.08 2.99 -9.00
CA GLU A 19 -20.28 2.15 -9.03
C GLU A 19 -21.52 2.90 -8.51
N GLN A 20 -21.39 3.66 -7.43
CA GLN A 20 -22.49 4.48 -6.91
C GLN A 20 -22.93 5.53 -7.94
N ILE A 21 -21.99 6.21 -8.61
CA ILE A 21 -22.30 7.17 -9.68
C ILE A 21 -23.04 6.48 -10.83
N ALA A 22 -22.60 5.30 -11.24
CA ALA A 22 -23.26 4.52 -12.28
C ALA A 22 -24.71 4.19 -11.90
N ASN A 23 -24.94 3.77 -10.66
CA ASN A 23 -26.27 3.46 -10.13
C ASN A 23 -27.18 4.71 -10.12
N TYR A 24 -26.68 5.87 -9.69
CA TYR A 24 -27.46 7.11 -9.74
C TYR A 24 -27.76 7.56 -11.18
N ARG A 25 -26.83 7.37 -12.12
CA ARG A 25 -27.08 7.64 -13.55
C ARG A 25 -28.17 6.73 -14.13
N ILE A 26 -28.19 5.45 -13.74
CA ILE A 26 -29.25 4.51 -14.14
C ILE A 26 -30.59 4.93 -13.52
N ALA A 27 -30.62 5.27 -12.23
CA ALA A 27 -31.81 5.76 -11.57
C ALA A 27 -32.38 7.00 -12.27
N LYS A 28 -31.53 7.99 -12.57
CA LYS A 28 -31.92 9.19 -13.32
C LYS A 28 -32.51 8.87 -14.67
N LYS A 29 -31.91 7.95 -15.44
CA LYS A 29 -32.44 7.51 -16.74
C LYS A 29 -33.79 6.82 -16.60
N ASN A 30 -33.99 6.04 -15.53
CA ASN A 30 -35.27 5.40 -15.28
C ASN A 30 -36.36 6.44 -14.94
N SER A 31 -36.06 7.42 -14.10
CA SER A 31 -36.97 8.50 -13.79
C SER A 31 -37.33 9.34 -15.04
N ASP A 32 -36.36 9.62 -15.91
CA ASP A 32 -36.61 10.32 -17.18
C ASP A 32 -37.57 9.52 -18.08
N ASN A 33 -37.36 8.21 -18.23
CA ASN A 33 -38.27 7.31 -18.96
C ASN A 33 -39.68 7.28 -18.35
N LEU A 34 -39.79 7.34 -17.00
CA LEU A 34 -41.07 7.42 -16.33
C LEU A 34 -41.78 8.75 -16.58
N ILE A 35 -41.06 9.86 -16.58
CA ILE A 35 -41.60 11.17 -16.89
C ILE A 35 -42.19 11.16 -18.32
N ILE A 36 -41.48 10.59 -19.30
CA ILE A 36 -42.00 10.48 -20.68
C ILE A 36 -43.32 9.71 -20.70
N LYS A 37 -43.35 8.52 -20.05
CA LYS A 37 -44.58 7.70 -19.97
C LYS A 37 -45.72 8.44 -19.28
N TYR A 38 -45.48 9.11 -18.17
CA TYR A 38 -46.47 9.87 -17.43
C TYR A 38 -47.01 11.03 -18.24
N LYS A 39 -46.16 11.72 -19.02
CA LYS A 39 -46.61 12.79 -19.95
C LYS A 39 -47.52 12.25 -21.05
N GLU A 40 -47.20 11.08 -21.63
CA GLU A 40 -48.06 10.43 -22.63
C GLU A 40 -49.40 10.01 -21.99
N GLN A 41 -49.39 9.48 -20.77
CA GLN A 41 -50.63 9.12 -20.05
C GLN A 41 -51.46 10.40 -19.76
N GLN A 42 -50.81 11.47 -19.30
CA GLN A 42 -51.46 12.75 -19.00
C GLN A 42 -52.26 13.31 -20.19
N MET A 43 -51.78 13.12 -21.42
CA MET A 43 -52.46 13.56 -22.64
C MET A 43 -53.74 12.77 -22.89
N ASN A 44 -53.88 11.56 -22.39
CA ASN A 44 -55.01 10.66 -22.62
C ASN A 44 -56.06 10.70 -21.49
N VAL A 45 -55.75 11.35 -20.38
CA VAL A 45 -56.65 11.41 -19.21
C VAL A 45 -57.74 12.44 -19.38
N ARG A 46 -58.97 12.07 -19.04
CA ARG A 46 -60.15 12.95 -19.08
C ARG A 46 -60.65 13.38 -17.70
N ASN A 47 -60.09 12.82 -16.64
CA ASN A 47 -60.50 13.06 -15.28
C ASN A 47 -59.48 13.98 -14.56
N ASN A 48 -59.95 15.09 -14.01
CA ASN A 48 -59.07 16.06 -13.30
C ASN A 48 -58.31 15.44 -12.12
N ARG A 49 -58.89 14.51 -11.38
CA ARG A 49 -58.18 13.82 -10.27
C ARG A 49 -57.01 12.97 -10.75
N GLU A 50 -57.18 12.27 -11.88
CA GLU A 50 -56.12 11.46 -12.48
C GLU A 50 -55.04 12.38 -13.09
N PHE A 51 -55.42 13.48 -13.70
CA PHE A 51 -54.51 14.48 -14.23
C PHE A 51 -53.61 15.05 -13.09
N ASP A 52 -54.24 15.44 -11.96
CA ASP A 52 -53.50 15.96 -10.81
C ASP A 52 -52.57 14.92 -10.18
N ALA A 53 -53.00 13.66 -10.15
CA ALA A 53 -52.15 12.56 -9.64
C ALA A 53 -50.93 12.34 -10.52
N ILE A 54 -51.09 12.25 -11.85
CA ILE A 54 -49.99 12.09 -12.80
C ILE A 54 -49.06 13.32 -12.78
N SER A 55 -49.60 14.51 -12.61
CA SER A 55 -48.79 15.75 -12.51
C SER A 55 -47.88 15.69 -11.28
N LYS A 56 -48.35 15.19 -10.13
CA LYS A 56 -47.58 14.99 -8.93
C LYS A 56 -46.51 13.92 -9.10
N GLU A 57 -46.82 12.83 -9.83
CA GLU A 57 -45.82 11.79 -10.11
C GLU A 57 -44.70 12.35 -11.03
N ILE A 58 -45.02 13.17 -12.02
CA ILE A 58 -44.00 13.82 -12.86
C ILE A 58 -43.10 14.74 -12.00
N GLU A 59 -43.73 15.53 -11.13
CA GLU A 59 -42.97 16.41 -10.20
C GLU A 59 -42.06 15.61 -9.26
N LEU A 60 -42.57 14.50 -8.69
CA LEU A 60 -41.80 13.62 -7.83
C LEU A 60 -40.59 13.01 -8.57
N GLN A 61 -40.78 12.49 -9.78
CA GLN A 61 -39.68 12.00 -10.60
C GLN A 61 -38.68 13.11 -10.96
N GLY A 62 -39.12 14.34 -11.17
CA GLY A 62 -38.26 15.50 -11.34
C GLY A 62 -37.37 15.77 -10.12
N ILE A 63 -37.96 15.71 -8.94
CA ILE A 63 -37.23 15.88 -7.67
C ILE A 63 -36.22 14.73 -7.47
N GLU A 64 -36.59 13.48 -7.76
CA GLU A 64 -35.67 12.32 -7.69
C GLU A 64 -34.46 12.51 -8.60
N MET A 65 -34.67 13.04 -9.82
CA MET A 65 -33.56 13.36 -10.74
C MET A 65 -32.64 14.45 -10.18
N GLU A 66 -33.20 15.51 -9.58
CA GLU A 66 -32.38 16.54 -8.92
C GLU A 66 -31.58 16.02 -7.72
N ILE A 67 -32.18 15.14 -6.94
CA ILE A 67 -31.48 14.47 -5.83
C ILE A 67 -30.33 13.60 -6.37
N ALA A 68 -30.58 12.82 -7.42
CA ALA A 68 -29.56 12.01 -8.06
C ALA A 68 -28.39 12.87 -8.57
N ASP A 69 -28.68 14.00 -9.21
CA ASP A 69 -27.66 14.95 -9.69
C ASP A 69 -26.81 15.54 -8.55
N LYS A 70 -27.45 15.90 -7.43
CA LYS A 70 -26.74 16.38 -6.24
C LYS A 70 -25.82 15.29 -5.68
N ARG A 71 -26.32 14.05 -5.59
CA ARG A 71 -25.53 12.93 -5.10
C ARG A 71 -24.36 12.61 -6.00
N ILE A 72 -24.54 12.63 -7.33
CA ILE A 72 -23.44 12.46 -8.27
C ILE A 72 -22.35 13.50 -8.04
N LYS A 73 -22.71 14.79 -7.93
CA LYS A 73 -21.73 15.85 -7.68
C LYS A 73 -20.99 15.70 -6.36
N GLU A 74 -21.70 15.29 -5.29
CA GLU A 74 -21.08 15.01 -3.99
C GLU A 74 -20.06 13.87 -4.05
N ILE A 75 -20.39 12.81 -4.82
CA ILE A 75 -19.51 11.66 -4.97
C ILE A 75 -18.34 12.00 -5.90
N ASP A 76 -18.57 12.71 -7.01
CA ASP A 76 -17.51 13.18 -7.89
C ASP A 76 -16.46 13.99 -7.13
N PHE A 77 -16.88 14.86 -6.20
CA PHE A 77 -15.95 15.59 -5.33
C PHE A 77 -15.16 14.66 -4.41
N LYS A 78 -15.79 13.60 -3.87
CA LYS A 78 -15.08 12.59 -3.07
C LYS A 78 -14.05 11.81 -3.90
N VAL A 79 -14.39 11.47 -5.14
CA VAL A 79 -13.47 10.81 -6.08
C VAL A 79 -12.25 11.69 -6.36
N LEU A 80 -12.44 12.99 -6.61
CA LEU A 80 -11.33 13.91 -6.82
C LEU A 80 -10.39 13.95 -5.60
N ASN A 81 -10.93 14.11 -4.40
CA ASN A 81 -10.13 14.13 -3.19
C ASN A 81 -9.38 12.80 -2.96
N LYS A 82 -10.03 11.67 -3.28
CA LYS A 82 -9.38 10.35 -3.18
C LYS A 82 -8.26 10.17 -4.20
N ASN A 83 -8.43 10.67 -5.41
CA ASN A 83 -7.37 10.63 -6.42
C ASN A 83 -6.15 11.46 -6.01
N ASP A 84 -6.35 12.61 -5.37
CA ASP A 84 -5.25 13.40 -4.81
C ASP A 84 -4.52 12.66 -3.68
N GLU A 85 -5.28 11.97 -2.80
CA GLU A 85 -4.69 11.10 -1.77
C GLU A 85 -3.89 9.93 -2.38
N ILE A 86 -4.41 9.30 -3.44
CA ILE A 86 -3.73 8.23 -4.18
C ILE A 86 -2.42 8.73 -4.76
N ALA A 87 -2.43 9.87 -5.46
CA ALA A 87 -1.23 10.46 -6.04
C ALA A 87 -0.14 10.73 -4.97
N GLY A 88 -0.54 11.22 -3.80
CA GLY A 88 0.37 11.43 -2.67
C GLY A 88 0.96 10.12 -2.13
N VAL A 89 0.16 9.06 -2.03
CA VAL A 89 0.64 7.75 -1.57
C VAL A 89 1.54 7.10 -2.61
N GLU A 90 1.23 7.21 -3.89
CA GLU A 90 2.05 6.69 -4.99
C GLU A 90 3.43 7.36 -5.04
N SER A 91 3.49 8.68 -4.89
CA SER A 91 4.75 9.42 -4.80
C SER A 91 5.61 8.92 -3.63
N ASN A 92 5.03 8.81 -2.44
CA ASN A 92 5.73 8.28 -1.27
C ASN A 92 6.21 6.83 -1.47
N LEU A 93 5.39 6.01 -2.11
CA LEU A 93 5.73 4.62 -2.39
C LEU A 93 6.88 4.51 -3.39
N PHE A 94 6.88 5.36 -4.40
CA PHE A 94 7.98 5.46 -5.37
C PHE A 94 9.30 5.84 -4.71
N GLU A 95 9.30 6.88 -3.85
CA GLU A 95 10.48 7.29 -3.09
C GLU A 95 11.02 6.17 -2.19
N ARG A 96 10.12 5.49 -1.46
CA ARG A 96 10.51 4.37 -0.59
C ARG A 96 11.05 3.17 -1.36
N LYS A 97 10.51 2.87 -2.54
CA LYS A 97 11.05 1.81 -3.40
C LYS A 97 12.44 2.16 -3.91
N LYS A 98 12.67 3.41 -4.28
CA LYS A 98 13.99 3.88 -4.69
C LYS A 98 15.01 3.81 -3.55
N ASP A 99 14.64 4.25 -2.35
CA ASP A 99 15.50 4.13 -1.16
C ASP A 99 15.83 2.66 -0.85
N LEU A 100 14.86 1.77 -0.97
CA LEU A 100 15.05 0.34 -0.76
C LEU A 100 16.04 -0.26 -1.78
N GLU A 101 15.93 0.11 -3.04
CA GLU A 101 16.85 -0.35 -4.09
C GLU A 101 18.28 0.10 -3.80
N ILE A 102 18.47 1.37 -3.41
CA ILE A 102 19.79 1.88 -3.01
C ILE A 102 20.33 1.10 -1.82
N LYS A 103 19.52 0.86 -0.78
CA LYS A 103 19.95 0.09 0.40
C LYS A 103 20.26 -1.37 0.08
N GLN A 104 19.53 -1.97 -0.85
CA GLN A 104 19.84 -3.33 -1.31
C GLN A 104 21.19 -3.40 -2.05
N THR A 105 21.49 -2.42 -2.90
CA THR A 105 22.78 -2.36 -3.59
C THR A 105 23.93 -2.10 -2.61
N GLU A 106 23.79 -1.17 -1.68
CA GLU A 106 24.75 -0.93 -0.61
C GLU A 106 25.02 -2.21 0.21
N LEU A 107 23.97 -2.92 0.58
CA LEU A 107 24.08 -4.19 1.34
C LEU A 107 24.85 -5.25 0.55
N GLN A 108 24.59 -5.40 -0.75
CA GLN A 108 25.31 -6.34 -1.59
C GLN A 108 26.81 -6.03 -1.63
N VAL A 109 27.19 -4.75 -1.74
CA VAL A 109 28.60 -4.34 -1.71
C VAL A 109 29.23 -4.69 -0.37
N ILE A 110 28.58 -4.37 0.75
CA ILE A 110 29.09 -4.68 2.10
C ILE A 110 29.26 -6.20 2.30
N ILE A 111 28.29 -7.00 1.81
CA ILE A 111 28.41 -8.47 1.89
C ILE A 111 29.61 -8.94 1.10
N ALA A 112 29.78 -8.47 -0.15
CA ALA A 112 30.91 -8.88 -0.99
C ALA A 112 32.28 -8.49 -0.35
N GLU A 113 32.40 -7.27 0.17
CA GLU A 113 33.60 -6.83 0.91
C GLU A 113 33.87 -7.69 2.14
N SER A 114 32.82 -8.00 2.93
CA SER A 114 32.92 -8.84 4.11
C SER A 114 33.35 -10.28 3.78
N GLU A 115 32.81 -10.85 2.69
CA GLU A 115 33.19 -12.19 2.22
C GLU A 115 34.66 -12.23 1.76
N GLU A 116 35.12 -11.17 1.07
CA GLU A 116 36.54 -11.08 0.69
C GLU A 116 37.47 -11.01 1.93
N ASP A 117 37.11 -10.20 2.90
CA ASP A 117 37.89 -10.05 4.14
C ASP A 117 37.86 -11.32 4.99
N GLU A 118 36.73 -12.02 5.03
CA GLU A 118 36.63 -13.34 5.66
C GLU A 118 37.58 -14.33 4.98
N GLN A 119 37.57 -14.42 3.65
CA GLN A 119 38.46 -15.31 2.91
C GLN A 119 39.94 -14.98 3.12
N LYS A 120 40.31 -13.68 3.17
CA LYS A 120 41.67 -13.26 3.50
C LYS A 120 42.06 -13.71 4.89
N SER A 121 41.18 -13.46 5.88
CA SER A 121 41.40 -13.84 7.27
C SER A 121 41.51 -15.36 7.45
N LEU A 122 40.71 -16.14 6.74
CA LEU A 122 40.79 -17.60 6.73
C LEU A 122 42.13 -18.10 6.18
N LYS A 123 42.57 -17.55 5.04
CA LYS A 123 43.90 -17.88 4.43
C LYS A 123 45.05 -17.53 5.38
N ASP A 124 44.99 -16.38 6.03
CA ASP A 124 46.03 -15.98 6.99
C ASP A 124 46.02 -16.83 8.26
N ARG A 125 44.82 -17.22 8.72
CA ARG A 125 44.67 -18.21 9.79
C ARG A 125 45.27 -19.55 9.39
N GLU A 126 45.06 -20.09 8.21
CA GLU A 126 45.63 -21.33 7.74
C GLU A 126 47.18 -21.27 7.71
N LYS A 127 47.73 -20.13 7.29
CA LYS A 127 49.22 -19.93 7.32
C LYS A 127 49.71 -19.92 8.78
N ALA A 128 49.03 -19.20 9.65
CA ALA A 128 49.43 -19.13 11.04
C ALA A 128 49.32 -20.47 11.77
N VAL A 129 48.28 -21.27 11.50
CA VAL A 129 48.13 -22.64 12.05
C VAL A 129 49.29 -23.52 11.71
N LYS A 130 49.86 -23.41 10.49
CA LYS A 130 51.04 -24.21 10.07
C LYS A 130 52.31 -23.88 10.84
N MET A 131 52.37 -22.72 11.52
CA MET A 131 53.52 -22.25 12.31
C MET A 131 53.39 -22.58 13.80
N VAL A 132 52.24 -23.08 14.25
CA VAL A 132 51.92 -23.38 15.63
C VAL A 132 51.91 -24.88 15.90
N ASP A 133 52.41 -25.32 17.08
CA ASP A 133 52.35 -26.72 17.50
C ASP A 133 50.89 -27.20 17.59
N GLU A 134 50.64 -28.40 17.09
CA GLU A 134 49.29 -28.99 17.00
C GLU A 134 48.60 -29.09 18.37
N ARG A 135 49.33 -29.35 19.46
CA ARG A 135 48.82 -29.44 20.81
C ARG A 135 48.33 -28.06 21.31
N LEU A 136 49.08 -27.01 21.01
CA LEU A 136 48.72 -25.64 21.35
C LEU A 136 47.50 -25.19 20.54
N PHE A 137 47.44 -25.52 19.24
CA PHE A 137 46.29 -25.20 18.41
C PHE A 137 45.01 -25.87 18.86
N LYS A 138 45.05 -27.17 19.26
CA LYS A 138 43.91 -27.88 19.85
C LYS A 138 43.43 -27.24 21.17
N SER A 139 44.35 -26.82 22.02
CA SER A 139 44.01 -26.13 23.28
C SER A 139 43.37 -24.76 23.01
N TYR A 140 43.92 -24.00 22.08
CA TYR A 140 43.37 -22.70 21.65
C TYR A 140 41.95 -22.84 21.07
N THR A 141 41.72 -23.79 20.17
CA THR A 141 40.40 -24.04 19.57
C THR A 141 39.37 -24.41 20.62
N LYS A 142 39.72 -25.29 21.58
CA LYS A 142 38.86 -25.66 22.70
C LYS A 142 38.49 -24.47 23.57
N LEU A 143 39.43 -23.58 23.87
CA LEU A 143 39.17 -22.36 24.66
C LEU A 143 38.29 -21.39 23.86
N ARG A 144 38.54 -21.20 22.57
CA ARG A 144 37.76 -20.34 21.69
C ARG A 144 36.31 -20.79 21.57
N ASP A 145 36.10 -22.10 21.35
CA ASP A 145 34.75 -22.67 21.15
C ASP A 145 33.92 -22.62 22.44
N ASN A 146 34.60 -22.72 23.62
CA ASN A 146 33.95 -22.58 24.93
C ASN A 146 33.76 -21.11 25.37
N ALA A 147 34.43 -20.16 24.73
CA ALA A 147 34.30 -18.75 25.07
C ALA A 147 33.02 -18.15 24.51
N ARG A 148 32.23 -17.46 25.33
CA ARG A 148 30.93 -16.90 24.99
C ARG A 148 30.96 -15.93 23.78
N ASN A 149 32.12 -15.29 23.55
CA ASN A 149 32.37 -14.33 22.45
C ASN A 149 33.36 -14.85 21.40
N GLY A 150 33.78 -16.13 21.49
CA GLY A 150 34.75 -16.73 20.58
C GLY A 150 36.18 -16.17 20.72
N LEU A 151 36.48 -15.43 21.79
CA LEU A 151 37.79 -14.85 22.05
C LEU A 151 38.57 -15.70 23.08
N ALA A 152 39.57 -16.44 22.59
CA ALA A 152 40.46 -17.22 23.48
C ALA A 152 41.62 -16.36 24.06
N VAL A 153 41.91 -15.23 23.43
CA VAL A 153 42.97 -14.28 23.88
C VAL A 153 42.33 -12.88 23.92
N VAL A 154 42.52 -12.19 25.04
CA VAL A 154 41.97 -10.84 25.25
C VAL A 154 43.06 -9.86 25.69
N LEU A 155 42.95 -8.63 25.29
CA LEU A 155 43.80 -7.55 25.75
C LEU A 155 43.43 -7.14 27.16
N VAL A 156 44.41 -7.23 28.07
CA VAL A 156 44.26 -6.83 29.48
C VAL A 156 44.65 -5.35 29.61
N LYS A 157 43.70 -4.51 30.00
CA LYS A 157 43.97 -3.11 30.36
C LYS A 157 43.97 -2.94 31.88
N ARG A 158 45.08 -2.38 32.43
CA ARG A 158 45.22 -2.05 33.87
C ARG A 158 44.98 -3.26 34.82
N GLY A 159 45.44 -4.42 34.44
CA GLY A 159 45.31 -5.62 35.28
C GLY A 159 43.90 -6.24 35.37
N ALA A 160 42.92 -5.71 34.62
CA ALA A 160 41.58 -6.28 34.53
C ALA A 160 41.41 -7.05 33.22
N CYS A 161 41.02 -8.32 33.30
CA CYS A 161 40.61 -9.14 32.17
C CYS A 161 39.20 -8.70 31.73
N ARG A 162 39.02 -8.43 30.45
CA ARG A 162 37.71 -8.14 29.85
C ARG A 162 37.01 -9.40 29.42
#